data_f0ea339e70c5a2252a2b8bb6dfebffdb
#
_entry.id   f0ea339e70c5a2252a2b8bb6dfebffdb
#
_cell.length_a   1.000
_cell.length_b   1.000
_cell.length_c   1.000
_cell.angle_alpha   90.00
_cell.angle_beta   90.00
_cell.angle_gamma   90.00
#
_symmetry.space_group_name_H-M   'P 1'
#
loop_
_entity.id
_entity.type
_entity.pdbx_description
1 polymer ?
#
loop_
_entity_poly.entity_id
_entity_poly.type
_entity_poly.pdbx_seq_one_letter_code
_entity_poly.pdbx_strand_id
1 'polypeptide(L)'
;MNSYDPISIDKQILGFCLNVNFFGRVKNIIDRTMFEREMRDVFDTLIYSHTKYGKDLTVNELASLFNDRNPAMPEATRNKVHEIISSLDVGNADNFELHADLVHNFWLRDRARQIGEKAIDIFTGDSDEFGELRRLIESVEDGRISDKTTYTKVEDDLESLLDNEAGDPDFPFDYDLIAENVSGLDRGNLGILFARPESGKTTFCCFLAASYIKQGFKVVYWANEEPAPKIKLRLIQSYFGLTRKEMEDDRVALCAKYADEIAPLLTIMDSVGTSVEEVDEYAKLNKPDIMFCDQLDKFRIAGEFNRGDERLKETYVYAREIAKRNKVLVWAVSQANYEAHDRQWIDYSMMDNSRTGKAGEADIIIGIGKTGSSEVENTVRHICISKNKLNGYHGMVHGQIDIDRGIYY
;
A
#
# COMPACT_ATOMS: atom_id res chain seq x y z
N MET A 1 18.57 20.07 32.68
CA MET A 1 18.98 18.99 31.80
C MET A 1 19.29 17.81 32.69
N ASN A 2 18.37 16.87 32.86
CA ASN A 2 18.63 15.64 33.60
C ASN A 2 19.56 14.81 32.72
N SER A 3 20.76 14.55 33.22
CA SER A 3 21.70 13.58 32.63
C SER A 3 21.05 12.19 32.79
N TYR A 4 20.41 11.68 31.73
CA TYR A 4 20.09 10.27 31.67
C TYR A 4 21.41 9.49 31.68
N ASP A 5 21.55 8.60 32.65
CA ASP A 5 22.70 7.69 32.74
C ASP A 5 22.56 6.66 31.58
N PRO A 6 23.45 6.58 30.60
CA PRO A 6 23.37 5.65 29.47
C PRO A 6 23.24 4.19 29.92
N ILE A 7 23.89 3.82 31.02
CA ILE A 7 23.84 2.46 31.59
C ILE A 7 22.40 2.06 32.02
N SER A 8 21.59 3.05 32.42
CA SER A 8 20.18 2.84 32.80
C SER A 8 19.29 2.50 31.60
N ILE A 9 19.55 3.11 30.42
CA ILE A 9 18.74 2.89 29.21
C ILE A 9 18.99 1.51 28.63
N ASP A 10 20.25 1.07 28.54
CA ASP A 10 20.61 -0.25 28.01
C ASP A 10 19.98 -1.37 28.83
N LYS A 11 19.99 -1.25 30.18
CA LYS A 11 19.36 -2.21 31.07
C LYS A 11 17.83 -2.23 30.91
N GLN A 12 17.20 -1.08 30.73
CA GLN A 12 15.77 -1.01 30.47
C GLN A 12 15.40 -1.69 29.14
N ILE A 13 16.15 -1.40 28.06
CA ILE A 13 15.93 -2.03 26.75
C ILE A 13 16.06 -3.55 26.86
N LEU A 14 17.12 -4.06 27.48
CA LEU A 14 17.31 -5.50 27.69
C LEU A 14 16.22 -6.11 28.55
N GLY A 15 15.76 -5.41 29.60
CA GLY A 15 14.68 -5.84 30.46
C GLY A 15 13.35 -5.95 29.70
N PHE A 16 13.00 -4.99 28.88
CA PHE A 16 11.81 -5.04 28.01
C PHE A 16 11.94 -6.13 26.94
N CYS A 17 13.14 -6.42 26.44
CA CYS A 17 13.40 -7.52 25.53
C CYS A 17 13.16 -8.92 26.14
N LEU A 18 12.87 -9.06 27.43
CA LEU A 18 12.38 -10.30 28.00
C LEU A 18 10.98 -10.65 27.48
N ASN A 19 10.20 -9.63 27.09
CA ASN A 19 8.91 -9.83 26.43
C ASN A 19 9.09 -10.05 24.92
N VAL A 20 8.55 -11.16 24.41
CA VAL A 20 8.69 -11.57 23.01
C VAL A 20 8.06 -10.57 22.04
N ASN A 21 6.96 -9.93 22.41
CA ASN A 21 6.27 -8.95 21.56
C ASN A 21 7.08 -7.66 21.47
N PHE A 22 7.62 -7.17 22.58
CA PHE A 22 8.51 -6.02 22.57
C PHE A 22 9.78 -6.30 21.75
N PHE A 23 10.43 -7.45 22.01
CA PHE A 23 11.61 -7.85 21.24
C PHE A 23 11.30 -7.94 19.74
N GLY A 24 10.17 -8.52 19.36
CA GLY A 24 9.71 -8.60 17.97
C GLY A 24 9.61 -7.24 17.28
N ARG A 25 9.22 -6.19 18.02
CA ARG A 25 9.12 -4.82 17.48
C ARG A 25 10.48 -4.16 17.28
N VAL A 26 11.41 -4.38 18.21
CA VAL A 26 12.70 -3.66 18.21
C VAL A 26 13.89 -4.46 17.63
N LYS A 27 13.75 -5.74 17.38
CA LYS A 27 14.83 -6.66 16.94
C LYS A 27 15.58 -6.21 15.67
N ASN A 28 14.91 -5.45 14.80
CA ASN A 28 15.51 -4.97 13.54
C ASN A 28 16.24 -3.63 13.71
N ILE A 29 16.05 -2.94 14.84
CA ILE A 29 16.64 -1.63 15.13
C ILE A 29 17.68 -1.68 16.25
N ILE A 30 17.63 -2.70 17.11
CA ILE A 30 18.68 -2.90 18.13
C ILE A 30 19.75 -3.84 17.61
N ASP A 31 21.00 -3.39 17.76
CA ASP A 31 22.18 -4.12 17.34
C ASP A 31 23.07 -4.41 18.55
N ARG A 32 23.80 -5.52 18.50
CA ARG A 32 24.76 -5.90 19.55
C ARG A 32 25.76 -4.80 19.90
N THR A 33 26.17 -3.99 18.92
CA THR A 33 27.14 -2.93 19.10
C THR A 33 26.60 -1.74 19.91
N MET A 34 25.30 -1.61 20.05
CA MET A 34 24.65 -0.56 20.86
C MET A 34 24.84 -0.78 22.36
N PHE A 35 25.19 -2.01 22.76
CA PHE A 35 25.33 -2.39 24.17
C PHE A 35 26.81 -2.42 24.62
N GLU A 36 27.04 -2.15 25.91
CA GLU A 36 28.33 -2.39 26.52
C GLU A 36 28.75 -3.86 26.48
N ARG A 37 30.06 -4.12 26.60
CA ARG A 37 30.66 -5.45 26.34
C ARG A 37 29.97 -6.60 27.09
N GLU A 38 29.70 -6.42 28.36
CA GLU A 38 29.07 -7.43 29.23
C GLU A 38 27.59 -7.63 28.91
N MET A 39 26.90 -6.59 28.45
CA MET A 39 25.50 -6.62 28.04
C MET A 39 25.28 -7.29 26.68
N ARG A 40 26.30 -7.30 25.81
CA ARG A 40 26.24 -7.97 24.50
C ARG A 40 25.96 -9.46 24.62
N ASP A 41 26.56 -10.10 25.59
CA ASP A 41 26.37 -11.57 25.81
C ASP A 41 24.95 -11.85 26.35
N VAL A 42 24.37 -10.94 27.13
CA VAL A 42 22.97 -10.98 27.55
C VAL A 42 22.04 -10.83 26.34
N PHE A 43 22.31 -9.86 25.50
CA PHE A 43 21.54 -9.63 24.27
C PHE A 43 21.59 -10.83 23.32
N ASP A 44 22.77 -11.42 23.09
CA ASP A 44 22.92 -12.65 22.29
C ASP A 44 22.12 -13.83 22.85
N THR A 45 21.98 -13.89 24.19
CA THR A 45 21.18 -14.92 24.86
C THR A 45 19.67 -14.68 24.66
N LEU A 46 19.23 -13.42 24.69
CA LEU A 46 17.84 -13.04 24.39
C LEU A 46 17.48 -13.36 22.93
N ILE A 47 18.32 -13.00 21.96
CA ILE A 47 18.12 -13.35 20.54
C ILE A 47 17.96 -14.86 20.40
N TYR A 48 18.88 -15.63 20.96
CA TYR A 48 18.83 -17.10 20.89
C TYR A 48 17.52 -17.64 21.48
N SER A 49 17.12 -17.14 22.64
CA SER A 49 15.92 -17.63 23.29
C SER A 49 14.66 -17.33 22.49
N HIS A 50 14.48 -16.11 22.03
CA HIS A 50 13.32 -15.73 21.23
C HIS A 50 13.26 -16.45 19.89
N THR A 51 14.41 -16.66 19.25
CA THR A 51 14.50 -17.43 17.99
C THR A 51 14.11 -18.90 18.19
N LYS A 52 14.53 -19.49 19.30
CA LYS A 52 14.33 -20.93 19.57
C LYS A 52 13.00 -21.26 20.20
N TYR A 53 12.54 -20.43 21.16
CA TYR A 53 11.41 -20.75 22.00
C TYR A 53 10.19 -19.84 21.73
N GLY A 54 10.38 -18.60 21.24
CA GLY A 54 9.30 -17.67 20.90
C GLY A 54 8.39 -17.31 22.05
N LYS A 55 8.90 -17.22 23.28
CA LYS A 55 8.13 -17.00 24.52
C LYS A 55 8.78 -15.92 25.38
N ASP A 56 7.98 -15.30 26.24
CA ASP A 56 8.46 -14.41 27.29
C ASP A 56 9.42 -15.15 28.22
N LEU A 57 10.41 -14.42 28.72
CA LEU A 57 11.41 -14.92 29.65
C LEU A 57 11.27 -14.20 30.99
N THR A 58 11.48 -14.94 32.07
CA THR A 58 11.77 -14.37 33.36
C THR A 58 13.28 -14.11 33.51
N VAL A 59 13.65 -13.19 34.40
CA VAL A 59 15.07 -12.90 34.72
C VAL A 59 15.83 -14.17 35.12
N ASN A 60 15.17 -15.08 35.90
CA ASN A 60 15.77 -16.34 36.33
C ASN A 60 15.99 -17.31 35.14
N GLU A 61 15.07 -17.38 34.20
CA GLU A 61 15.22 -18.20 32.99
C GLU A 61 16.32 -17.67 32.09
N LEU A 62 16.43 -16.35 31.94
CA LEU A 62 17.53 -15.73 31.21
C LEU A 62 18.87 -16.06 31.86
N ALA A 63 19.02 -15.94 33.19
CA ALA A 63 20.23 -16.28 33.91
C ALA A 63 20.62 -17.77 33.74
N SER A 64 19.64 -18.65 33.78
CA SER A 64 19.85 -20.09 33.58
C SER A 64 20.31 -20.40 32.15
N LEU A 65 19.66 -19.82 31.14
CA LEU A 65 20.03 -19.96 29.73
C LEU A 65 21.42 -19.35 29.44
N PHE A 66 21.74 -18.22 30.07
CA PHE A 66 23.04 -17.60 29.94
C PHE A 66 24.16 -18.53 30.42
N ASN A 67 23.98 -19.17 31.59
CA ASN A 67 24.96 -20.13 32.13
C ASN A 67 25.13 -21.35 31.25
N ASP A 68 24.04 -21.88 30.74
CA ASP A 68 24.04 -23.06 29.84
C ASP A 68 24.82 -22.79 28.56
N ARG A 69 24.71 -21.57 28.03
CA ARG A 69 25.40 -21.16 26.79
C ARG A 69 26.85 -20.78 26.98
N ASN A 70 27.26 -20.41 28.19
CA ASN A 70 28.60 -19.90 28.48
C ASN A 70 29.31 -20.72 29.56
N PRO A 71 29.42 -22.05 29.43
CA PRO A 71 29.97 -22.90 30.50
C PRO A 71 31.46 -22.63 30.81
N ALA A 72 32.22 -22.13 29.82
CA ALA A 72 33.65 -21.87 29.94
C ALA A 72 33.96 -20.40 30.38
N MET A 73 32.95 -19.59 30.68
CA MET A 73 33.14 -18.18 31.05
C MET A 73 33.81 -18.09 32.43
N PRO A 74 34.86 -17.21 32.63
CA PRO A 74 35.49 -16.98 33.92
C PRO A 74 34.46 -16.50 34.98
N GLU A 75 34.59 -16.99 36.21
CA GLU A 75 33.64 -16.73 37.29
C GLU A 75 33.45 -15.23 37.58
N ALA A 76 34.55 -14.45 37.55
CA ALA A 76 34.50 -13.00 37.76
C ALA A 76 33.64 -12.28 36.71
N THR A 77 33.73 -12.69 35.43
CA THR A 77 32.92 -12.13 34.34
C THR A 77 31.47 -12.61 34.44
N ARG A 78 31.27 -13.87 34.79
CA ARG A 78 29.95 -14.46 35.00
C ARG A 78 29.17 -13.72 36.10
N ASN A 79 29.83 -13.44 37.23
CA ASN A 79 29.21 -12.71 38.33
C ASN A 79 28.79 -11.30 37.94
N LYS A 80 29.58 -10.58 37.14
CA LYS A 80 29.17 -9.26 36.60
C LYS A 80 27.95 -9.35 35.72
N VAL A 81 27.89 -10.34 34.81
CA VAL A 81 26.72 -10.54 33.95
C VAL A 81 25.48 -10.92 34.76
N HIS A 82 25.65 -11.71 35.80
CA HIS A 82 24.55 -12.02 36.72
C HIS A 82 24.04 -10.80 37.50
N GLU A 83 24.91 -9.87 37.89
CA GLU A 83 24.51 -8.59 38.47
C GLU A 83 23.71 -7.75 37.46
N ILE A 84 24.15 -7.72 36.20
CA ILE A 84 23.40 -7.05 35.11
C ILE A 84 22.01 -7.69 34.93
N ILE A 85 21.95 -8.99 34.74
CA ILE A 85 20.68 -9.72 34.56
C ILE A 85 19.73 -9.48 35.74
N SER A 86 20.24 -9.52 36.97
CA SER A 86 19.45 -9.31 38.18
C SER A 86 18.95 -7.87 38.34
N SER A 87 19.61 -6.92 37.69
CA SER A 87 19.26 -5.49 37.71
C SER A 87 18.42 -5.03 36.50
N LEU A 88 18.00 -5.95 35.63
CA LEU A 88 17.14 -5.62 34.48
C LEU A 88 15.78 -5.13 34.98
N ASP A 89 15.34 -4.01 34.43
CA ASP A 89 14.01 -3.48 34.67
C ASP A 89 13.01 -4.15 33.72
N VAL A 90 12.19 -5.03 34.25
CA VAL A 90 11.22 -5.79 33.42
C VAL A 90 10.04 -4.91 32.94
N GLY A 91 9.87 -3.71 33.54
CA GLY A 91 8.86 -2.73 33.15
C GLY A 91 7.41 -3.24 33.24
N ASN A 92 6.47 -2.34 33.00
CA ASN A 92 5.06 -2.69 32.85
C ASN A 92 4.73 -2.81 31.36
N ALA A 93 4.02 -3.86 30.94
CA ALA A 93 3.58 -4.11 29.58
C ALA A 93 2.80 -2.92 28.97
N ASP A 94 2.10 -2.14 29.78
CA ASP A 94 1.34 -0.96 29.36
C ASP A 94 2.21 0.16 28.75
N ASN A 95 3.52 0.14 29.00
CA ASN A 95 4.46 1.16 28.54
C ASN A 95 5.32 0.69 27.35
N PHE A 96 5.14 -0.50 26.82
CA PHE A 96 5.98 -1.06 25.77
C PHE A 96 5.96 -0.23 24.49
N GLU A 97 4.84 0.36 24.10
CA GLU A 97 4.75 1.23 22.92
C GLU A 97 5.61 2.46 23.08
N LEU A 98 5.48 3.16 24.21
CA LEU A 98 6.28 4.34 24.50
C LEU A 98 7.79 4.03 24.48
N HIS A 99 8.19 2.89 25.05
CA HIS A 99 9.59 2.51 25.10
C HIS A 99 10.12 2.05 23.72
N ALA A 100 9.29 1.38 22.91
CA ALA A 100 9.65 1.04 21.54
C ALA A 100 9.90 2.30 20.70
N ASP A 101 9.04 3.32 20.85
CA ASP A 101 9.19 4.62 20.19
C ASP A 101 10.48 5.35 20.67
N LEU A 102 10.78 5.28 21.95
CA LEU A 102 12.03 5.87 22.48
C LEU A 102 13.27 5.19 21.93
N VAL A 103 13.28 3.84 21.85
CA VAL A 103 14.37 3.06 21.24
C VAL A 103 14.52 3.42 19.77
N HIS A 104 13.40 3.50 19.05
CA HIS A 104 13.41 3.89 17.63
C HIS A 104 13.96 5.29 17.42
N ASN A 105 13.49 6.26 18.17
CA ASN A 105 13.98 7.63 18.09
C ASN A 105 15.47 7.74 18.41
N PHE A 106 15.96 6.96 19.38
CA PHE A 106 17.37 6.90 19.68
C PHE A 106 18.17 6.30 18.51
N TRP A 107 17.71 5.19 17.96
CA TRP A 107 18.31 4.55 16.80
C TRP A 107 18.32 5.46 15.56
N LEU A 108 17.21 6.16 15.27
CA LEU A 108 17.13 7.14 14.17
C LEU A 108 18.18 8.25 14.31
N ARG A 109 18.35 8.78 15.52
CA ARG A 109 19.36 9.83 15.79
C ARG A 109 20.78 9.31 15.60
N ASP A 110 21.08 8.09 16.03
CA ASP A 110 22.39 7.48 15.85
C ASP A 110 22.67 7.22 14.36
N ARG A 111 21.69 6.70 13.59
CA ARG A 111 21.82 6.54 12.14
C ARG A 111 22.00 7.87 11.41
N ALA A 112 21.21 8.88 11.77
CA ALA A 112 21.38 10.23 11.20
C ALA A 112 22.78 10.81 11.47
N ARG A 113 23.36 10.56 12.66
CA ARG A 113 24.74 10.94 12.98
C ARG A 113 25.74 10.20 12.10
N GLN A 114 25.62 8.87 11.96
CA GLN A 114 26.51 8.05 11.11
C GLN A 114 26.44 8.48 9.63
N ILE A 115 25.23 8.75 9.12
CA ILE A 115 25.03 9.28 7.76
C ILE A 115 25.73 10.63 7.60
N GLY A 116 25.58 11.53 8.58
CA GLY A 116 26.22 12.83 8.56
C GLY A 116 27.75 12.76 8.60
N GLU A 117 28.34 11.94 9.49
CA GLU A 117 29.78 11.69 9.55
C GLU A 117 30.30 11.14 8.22
N LYS A 118 29.64 10.11 7.65
CA LYS A 118 30.06 9.53 6.38
C LYS A 118 29.93 10.50 5.21
N ALA A 119 28.88 11.31 5.18
CA ALA A 119 28.70 12.34 4.17
C ALA A 119 29.81 13.43 4.23
N ILE A 120 30.27 13.78 5.44
CA ILE A 120 31.38 14.70 5.64
C ILE A 120 32.69 14.08 5.14
N ASP A 121 32.99 12.83 5.49
CA ASP A 121 34.19 12.12 5.04
C ASP A 121 34.28 12.05 3.50
N ILE A 122 33.14 11.82 2.84
CA ILE A 122 33.07 11.86 1.37
C ILE A 122 33.27 13.27 0.84
N PHE A 123 32.67 14.28 1.46
CA PHE A 123 32.80 15.69 1.05
C PHE A 123 34.25 16.21 1.22
N THR A 124 34.96 15.81 2.30
CA THR A 124 36.34 16.18 2.55
C THR A 124 37.34 15.40 1.70
N GLY A 125 36.91 14.33 1.04
CA GLY A 125 37.74 13.45 0.23
C GLY A 125 38.49 12.39 1.05
N ASP A 126 38.11 12.19 2.30
CA ASP A 126 38.69 11.17 3.19
C ASP A 126 38.15 9.77 2.90
N SER A 127 37.02 9.69 2.18
CA SER A 127 36.39 8.44 1.73
C SER A 127 35.68 8.63 0.38
N ASP A 128 35.59 7.56 -0.40
CA ASP A 128 34.80 7.47 -1.65
C ASP A 128 33.65 6.43 -1.55
N GLU A 129 33.35 5.99 -0.32
CA GLU A 129 32.42 4.88 -0.05
C GLU A 129 30.94 5.31 -0.11
N PHE A 130 30.47 5.81 -1.27
CA PHE A 130 29.06 6.11 -1.52
C PHE A 130 28.14 4.90 -1.30
N GLY A 131 28.65 3.68 -1.53
CA GLY A 131 27.90 2.44 -1.30
C GLY A 131 27.58 2.21 0.19
N GLU A 132 28.46 2.62 1.10
CA GLU A 132 28.22 2.52 2.55
C GLU A 132 27.20 3.56 3.01
N LEU A 133 27.31 4.80 2.51
CA LEU A 133 26.32 5.85 2.77
C LEU A 133 24.93 5.42 2.31
N ARG A 134 24.80 4.82 1.12
CA ARG A 134 23.54 4.28 0.62
C ARG A 134 23.00 3.19 1.53
N ARG A 135 23.81 2.22 1.97
CA ARG A 135 23.38 1.17 2.91
C ARG A 135 22.88 1.74 4.25
N LEU A 136 23.51 2.80 4.76
CA LEU A 136 23.06 3.45 5.97
C LEU A 136 21.69 4.10 5.79
N ILE A 137 21.45 4.75 4.64
CA ILE A 137 20.15 5.34 4.29
C ILE A 137 19.07 4.24 4.14
N GLU A 138 19.36 3.18 3.38
CA GLU A 138 18.47 2.03 3.22
C GLU A 138 18.14 1.38 4.58
N SER A 139 19.11 1.29 5.51
CA SER A 139 18.89 0.75 6.86
C SER A 139 17.88 1.58 7.68
N VAL A 140 17.77 2.90 7.42
CA VAL A 140 16.77 3.76 8.06
C VAL A 140 15.38 3.49 7.52
N GLU A 141 15.26 3.20 6.22
CA GLU A 141 13.99 2.83 5.60
C GLU A 141 13.49 1.46 6.08
N ASP A 142 14.39 0.48 6.17
CA ASP A 142 14.10 -0.88 6.66
C ASP A 142 13.84 -0.93 8.17
N GLY A 143 14.51 -0.06 8.93
CA GLY A 143 14.44 0.00 10.40
C GLY A 143 13.23 0.76 10.94
N ARG A 144 12.27 1.19 10.11
CA ARG A 144 10.99 1.69 10.61
C ARG A 144 10.37 0.63 11.50
N ILE A 145 10.00 1.00 12.73
CA ILE A 145 9.22 0.11 13.59
C ILE A 145 8.04 -0.35 12.76
N SER A 146 8.10 -1.61 12.37
CA SER A 146 6.94 -2.25 11.77
C SER A 146 5.90 -2.37 12.88
N ASP A 147 5.04 -1.36 13.01
CA ASP A 147 3.84 -1.42 13.84
C ASP A 147 2.87 -2.51 13.39
N LYS A 148 3.23 -3.21 12.32
CA LYS A 148 2.40 -4.27 11.75
C LYS A 148 3.25 -5.50 11.52
N THR A 149 3.01 -6.53 12.29
CA THR A 149 3.15 -7.89 11.78
C THR A 149 2.54 -7.87 10.38
N THR A 150 3.32 -8.26 9.37
CA THR A 150 2.86 -8.32 7.96
C THR A 150 1.72 -9.32 7.77
N TYR A 151 1.32 -10.01 8.85
CA TYR A 151 0.21 -10.96 8.88
C TYR A 151 -0.73 -10.62 10.04
N THR A 152 -2.01 -10.76 9.82
CA THR A 152 -3.05 -10.66 10.84
C THR A 152 -3.70 -12.03 10.98
N LYS A 153 -3.81 -12.51 12.23
CA LYS A 153 -4.57 -13.73 12.50
C LYS A 153 -6.05 -13.42 12.31
N VAL A 154 -6.74 -14.24 11.53
CA VAL A 154 -8.20 -14.18 11.42
C VAL A 154 -8.77 -14.86 12.65
N GLU A 155 -9.44 -14.10 13.51
CA GLU A 155 -10.03 -14.55 14.77
C GLU A 155 -11.56 -14.53 14.76
N ASP A 156 -12.16 -14.15 13.62
CA ASP A 156 -13.60 -14.11 13.44
C ASP A 156 -14.20 -15.51 13.59
N ASP A 157 -15.35 -15.60 14.26
CA ASP A 157 -16.10 -16.85 14.34
C ASP A 157 -16.83 -17.14 13.02
N LEU A 158 -17.33 -18.36 12.87
CA LEU A 158 -17.98 -18.79 11.63
C LEU A 158 -19.24 -17.97 11.31
N GLU A 159 -20.00 -17.54 12.33
CA GLU A 159 -21.22 -16.75 12.15
C GLU A 159 -20.89 -15.38 11.55
N SER A 160 -19.91 -14.68 12.12
CA SER A 160 -19.40 -13.40 11.61
C SER A 160 -18.84 -13.51 10.19
N LEU A 161 -18.15 -14.62 9.87
CA LEU A 161 -17.62 -14.85 8.51
C LEU A 161 -18.76 -15.06 7.49
N LEU A 162 -19.80 -15.81 7.87
CA LEU A 162 -20.94 -16.05 6.99
C LEU A 162 -21.79 -14.78 6.79
N ASP A 163 -21.94 -13.97 7.85
CA ASP A 163 -22.64 -12.69 7.76
C ASP A 163 -21.90 -11.70 6.83
N ASN A 164 -20.58 -11.68 6.91
CA ASN A 164 -19.74 -10.84 6.04
C ASN A 164 -19.80 -11.30 4.58
N GLU A 165 -19.84 -12.62 4.32
CA GLU A 165 -19.97 -13.18 2.96
C GLU A 165 -21.36 -12.96 2.35
N ALA A 166 -22.40 -12.91 3.19
CA ALA A 166 -23.80 -12.70 2.75
C ALA A 166 -24.17 -11.22 2.60
N GLY A 167 -23.28 -10.29 3.01
CA GLY A 167 -23.53 -8.86 2.97
C GLY A 167 -23.49 -8.26 1.55
N ASP A 168 -24.03 -7.05 1.44
CA ASP A 168 -23.87 -6.26 0.22
C ASP A 168 -22.42 -5.80 0.09
N PRO A 169 -21.88 -5.65 -1.14
CA PRO A 169 -20.53 -5.18 -1.36
C PRO A 169 -20.34 -3.75 -0.82
N ASP A 170 -19.14 -3.46 -0.30
CA ASP A 170 -18.80 -2.12 0.19
C ASP A 170 -18.99 -1.03 -0.89
N PHE A 171 -18.73 -1.37 -2.15
CA PHE A 171 -18.78 -0.48 -3.31
C PHE A 171 -19.64 -1.09 -4.41
N PRO A 172 -20.98 -0.97 -4.34
CA PRO A 172 -21.87 -1.53 -5.35
C PRO A 172 -21.71 -0.81 -6.69
N PHE A 173 -21.87 -1.56 -7.77
CA PHE A 173 -22.01 -0.98 -9.09
C PHE A 173 -23.41 -0.37 -9.26
N ASP A 174 -23.45 0.91 -9.62
CA ASP A 174 -24.66 1.65 -10.00
C ASP A 174 -24.79 1.71 -11.53
N TYR A 175 -24.52 0.60 -12.18
CA TYR A 175 -24.63 0.41 -13.62
C TYR A 175 -25.25 -0.97 -13.87
N ASP A 176 -26.55 -0.99 -14.16
CA ASP A 176 -27.38 -2.20 -14.18
C ASP A 176 -26.76 -3.34 -15.00
N LEU A 177 -26.19 -3.02 -16.17
CA LEU A 177 -25.60 -4.03 -17.05
C LEU A 177 -24.44 -4.80 -16.40
N ILE A 178 -23.71 -4.17 -15.47
CA ILE A 178 -22.67 -4.85 -14.70
C ILE A 178 -23.26 -5.40 -13.40
N ALA A 179 -24.10 -4.61 -12.72
CA ALA A 179 -24.66 -4.92 -11.40
C ALA A 179 -25.49 -6.21 -11.40
N GLU A 180 -26.21 -6.52 -12.48
CA GLU A 180 -26.95 -7.77 -12.65
C GLU A 180 -26.05 -9.03 -12.57
N ASN A 181 -24.78 -8.90 -12.90
CA ASN A 181 -23.84 -10.01 -12.96
C ASN A 181 -22.77 -9.97 -11.87
N VAL A 182 -22.38 -8.75 -11.47
CA VAL A 182 -21.39 -8.48 -10.40
C VAL A 182 -21.92 -7.32 -9.58
N SER A 183 -22.36 -7.60 -8.36
CA SER A 183 -23.02 -6.61 -7.50
C SER A 183 -22.10 -5.43 -7.13
N GLY A 184 -20.82 -5.67 -6.92
CA GLY A 184 -19.86 -4.63 -6.55
C GLY A 184 -18.50 -5.18 -6.13
N LEU A 185 -17.71 -4.36 -5.47
CA LEU A 185 -16.40 -4.70 -4.94
C LEU A 185 -16.30 -4.32 -3.45
N ASP A 186 -15.30 -4.88 -2.77
CA ASP A 186 -15.05 -4.64 -1.36
C ASP A 186 -13.78 -3.82 -1.11
N ARG A 187 -13.66 -3.34 0.12
CA ARG A 187 -12.42 -2.72 0.59
C ARG A 187 -11.26 -3.69 0.48
N GLY A 188 -10.16 -3.21 -0.09
CA GLY A 188 -8.98 -4.03 -0.32
C GLY A 188 -8.97 -4.77 -1.67
N ASN A 189 -9.99 -4.61 -2.51
CA ASN A 189 -9.98 -5.14 -3.86
C ASN A 189 -9.13 -4.31 -4.82
N LEU A 190 -8.56 -4.99 -5.83
CA LEU A 190 -7.91 -4.40 -6.98
C LEU A 190 -8.69 -4.75 -8.24
N GLY A 191 -9.32 -3.75 -8.87
CA GLY A 191 -9.91 -3.84 -10.20
C GLY A 191 -8.93 -3.37 -11.28
N ILE A 192 -8.97 -4.00 -12.46
CA ILE A 192 -8.26 -3.53 -13.65
C ILE A 192 -9.26 -3.17 -14.73
N LEU A 193 -9.13 -1.96 -15.27
CA LEU A 193 -9.83 -1.51 -16.47
C LEU A 193 -8.82 -1.40 -17.63
N PHE A 194 -9.12 -2.04 -18.75
CA PHE A 194 -8.22 -1.95 -19.89
C PHE A 194 -8.98 -1.83 -21.20
N ALA A 195 -8.40 -1.13 -22.16
CA ALA A 195 -8.95 -0.95 -23.50
C ALA A 195 -7.88 -0.49 -24.50
N ARG A 196 -8.20 -0.56 -25.77
CA ARG A 196 -7.43 0.11 -26.81
C ARG A 196 -7.55 1.64 -26.67
N PRO A 197 -6.53 2.40 -27.13
CA PRO A 197 -6.67 3.84 -27.28
C PRO A 197 -7.99 4.19 -28.00
N GLU A 198 -8.61 5.29 -27.60
CA GLU A 198 -9.87 5.80 -28.17
C GLU A 198 -11.10 4.88 -28.06
N SER A 199 -11.05 3.83 -27.27
CA SER A 199 -12.21 2.95 -27.02
C SER A 199 -13.11 3.45 -25.88
N GLY A 200 -12.82 4.58 -25.26
CA GLY A 200 -13.65 5.15 -24.19
C GLY A 200 -13.22 4.76 -22.77
N LYS A 201 -12.04 4.18 -22.57
CA LYS A 201 -11.49 3.76 -21.29
C LYS A 201 -11.59 4.86 -20.20
N THR A 202 -11.00 6.03 -20.46
CA THR A 202 -11.02 7.16 -19.52
C THR A 202 -12.43 7.68 -19.25
N THR A 203 -13.31 7.65 -20.28
CA THR A 203 -14.71 8.02 -20.10
C THR A 203 -15.43 7.03 -19.17
N PHE A 204 -15.15 5.74 -19.29
CA PHE A 204 -15.72 4.73 -18.41
C PHE A 204 -15.17 4.86 -16.97
N CYS A 205 -13.88 5.16 -16.81
CA CYS A 205 -13.31 5.46 -15.49
C CYS A 205 -14.00 6.68 -14.84
N CYS A 206 -14.21 7.76 -15.60
CA CYS A 206 -14.93 8.95 -15.10
C CYS A 206 -16.39 8.64 -14.75
N PHE A 207 -17.05 7.80 -15.55
CA PHE A 207 -18.42 7.34 -15.30
C PHE A 207 -18.52 6.53 -13.99
N LEU A 208 -17.65 5.56 -13.79
CA LEU A 208 -17.57 4.81 -12.52
C LEU A 208 -17.22 5.69 -11.32
N ALA A 209 -16.25 6.59 -11.49
CA ALA A 209 -15.90 7.54 -10.43
C ALA A 209 -17.07 8.44 -10.04
N ALA A 210 -17.81 8.95 -11.04
CA ALA A 210 -19.02 9.75 -10.83
C ALA A 210 -20.13 8.94 -10.12
N SER A 211 -20.32 7.68 -10.48
CA SER A 211 -21.27 6.77 -9.84
C SER A 211 -20.92 6.57 -8.36
N TYR A 212 -19.67 6.33 -8.03
CA TYR A 212 -19.23 6.19 -6.64
C TYR A 212 -19.38 7.50 -5.83
N ILE A 213 -19.12 8.66 -6.44
CA ILE A 213 -19.33 9.96 -5.79
C ILE A 213 -20.83 10.19 -5.51
N LYS A 214 -21.75 9.80 -6.42
CA LYS A 214 -23.20 9.87 -6.19
C LYS A 214 -23.65 9.01 -5.00
N GLN A 215 -22.94 7.94 -4.72
CA GLN A 215 -23.16 7.07 -3.56
C GLN A 215 -22.51 7.62 -2.27
N GLY A 216 -21.78 8.74 -2.33
CA GLY A 216 -21.16 9.42 -1.18
C GLY A 216 -19.73 8.98 -0.87
N PHE A 217 -19.09 8.18 -1.72
CA PHE A 217 -17.72 7.72 -1.51
C PHE A 217 -16.68 8.78 -1.86
N LYS A 218 -15.59 8.81 -1.08
CA LYS A 218 -14.42 9.66 -1.34
C LYS A 218 -13.55 9.05 -2.42
N VAL A 219 -13.48 9.70 -3.57
CA VAL A 219 -12.75 9.25 -4.75
C VAL A 219 -11.52 10.08 -4.99
N VAL A 220 -10.38 9.42 -5.19
CA VAL A 220 -9.14 10.04 -5.66
C VAL A 220 -8.82 9.51 -7.07
N TYR A 221 -8.55 10.42 -7.99
CA TYR A 221 -8.21 10.08 -9.37
C TYR A 221 -6.80 10.59 -9.71
N TRP A 222 -5.89 9.67 -9.96
CA TRP A 222 -4.51 9.94 -10.37
C TRP A 222 -4.44 9.98 -11.90
N ALA A 223 -4.38 11.18 -12.47
CA ALA A 223 -4.35 11.40 -13.91
C ALA A 223 -2.90 11.44 -14.41
N ASN A 224 -2.50 10.44 -15.19
CA ASN A 224 -1.15 10.34 -15.76
C ASN A 224 -1.13 10.29 -17.30
N GLU A 225 -2.28 10.15 -17.94
CA GLU A 225 -2.39 10.11 -19.40
C GLU A 225 -2.89 11.43 -19.98
N GLU A 226 -4.02 11.90 -19.47
CA GLU A 226 -4.63 13.17 -19.89
C GLU A 226 -4.44 14.25 -18.80
N PRO A 227 -4.43 15.54 -19.16
CA PRO A 227 -4.35 16.63 -18.18
C PRO A 227 -5.47 16.53 -17.14
N ALA A 228 -5.12 16.62 -15.85
CA ALA A 228 -6.04 16.51 -14.72
C ALA A 228 -7.28 17.43 -14.81
N PRO A 229 -7.20 18.70 -15.30
CA PRO A 229 -8.39 19.53 -15.50
C PRO A 229 -9.40 18.98 -16.51
N LYS A 230 -8.93 18.27 -17.58
CA LYS A 230 -9.81 17.64 -18.56
C LYS A 230 -10.54 16.45 -17.98
N ILE A 231 -9.84 15.62 -17.21
CA ILE A 231 -10.43 14.50 -16.45
C ILE A 231 -11.51 15.01 -15.50
N LYS A 232 -11.18 16.05 -14.72
CA LYS A 232 -12.12 16.67 -13.78
C LYS A 232 -13.39 17.14 -14.47
N LEU A 233 -13.26 17.81 -15.59
CA LEU A 233 -14.41 18.30 -16.36
C LEU A 233 -15.27 17.16 -16.90
N ARG A 234 -14.65 16.10 -17.44
CA ARG A 234 -15.34 14.90 -17.95
C ARG A 234 -16.08 14.18 -16.83
N LEU A 235 -15.48 14.07 -15.64
CA LEU A 235 -16.13 13.48 -14.49
C LEU A 235 -17.35 14.28 -14.04
N ILE A 236 -17.26 15.61 -14.01
CA ILE A 236 -18.38 16.51 -13.68
C ILE A 236 -19.49 16.38 -14.74
N GLN A 237 -19.14 16.31 -16.03
CA GLN A 237 -20.11 16.03 -17.12
C GLN A 237 -20.85 14.71 -16.87
N SER A 238 -20.12 13.66 -16.55
CA SER A 238 -20.68 12.33 -16.25
C SER A 238 -21.57 12.34 -15.00
N TYR A 239 -21.16 13.05 -13.95
CA TYR A 239 -21.93 13.14 -12.71
C TYR A 239 -23.30 13.80 -12.93
N PHE A 240 -23.34 14.94 -13.61
CA PHE A 240 -24.59 15.67 -13.88
C PHE A 240 -25.34 15.22 -15.13
N GLY A 241 -24.72 14.37 -15.98
CA GLY A 241 -25.28 13.97 -17.24
C GLY A 241 -25.45 15.12 -18.24
N LEU A 242 -24.57 16.12 -18.19
CA LEU A 242 -24.66 17.35 -18.97
C LEU A 242 -23.60 17.39 -20.07
N THR A 243 -23.97 17.92 -21.23
CA THR A 243 -23.02 18.32 -22.27
C THR A 243 -22.25 19.56 -21.83
N ARG A 244 -21.11 19.83 -22.46
CA ARG A 244 -20.31 21.02 -22.18
C ARG A 244 -21.11 22.31 -22.37
N LYS A 245 -21.98 22.36 -23.40
CA LYS A 245 -22.82 23.52 -23.66
C LYS A 245 -23.84 23.75 -22.56
N GLU A 246 -24.55 22.69 -22.13
CA GLU A 246 -25.52 22.77 -21.02
C GLU A 246 -24.83 23.23 -19.71
N MET A 247 -23.56 22.82 -19.48
CA MET A 247 -22.78 23.30 -18.31
C MET A 247 -22.43 24.78 -18.39
N GLU A 248 -22.19 25.30 -19.59
CA GLU A 248 -21.90 26.71 -19.82
C GLU A 248 -23.15 27.59 -19.69
N ASP A 249 -24.32 27.08 -20.14
CA ASP A 249 -25.60 27.77 -20.12
C ASP A 249 -26.10 28.01 -18.67
N ASP A 250 -25.82 27.12 -17.71
CA ASP A 250 -26.19 27.27 -16.29
C ASP A 250 -24.99 27.23 -15.34
N ARG A 251 -23.94 27.89 -15.72
CA ARG A 251 -22.65 27.87 -15.04
C ARG A 251 -22.70 28.20 -13.56
N VAL A 252 -23.52 29.19 -13.16
CA VAL A 252 -23.56 29.67 -11.77
C VAL A 252 -24.20 28.62 -10.84
N ALA A 253 -25.34 28.07 -11.24
CA ALA A 253 -26.00 27.02 -10.46
C ALA A 253 -25.15 25.74 -10.43
N LEU A 254 -24.49 25.40 -11.55
CA LEU A 254 -23.62 24.23 -11.62
C LEU A 254 -22.40 24.36 -10.70
N CYS A 255 -21.79 25.55 -10.62
CA CYS A 255 -20.68 25.78 -9.68
C CYS A 255 -21.10 25.59 -8.22
N ALA A 256 -22.31 26.02 -7.85
CA ALA A 256 -22.83 25.82 -6.50
C ALA A 256 -23.06 24.31 -6.22
N LYS A 257 -23.71 23.59 -7.12
CA LYS A 257 -23.92 22.14 -6.99
C LYS A 257 -22.60 21.37 -6.94
N TYR A 258 -21.63 21.71 -7.78
CA TYR A 258 -20.29 21.11 -7.73
C TYR A 258 -19.65 21.29 -6.36
N ALA A 259 -19.71 22.49 -5.79
CA ALA A 259 -19.10 22.79 -4.49
C ALA A 259 -19.75 22.00 -3.33
N ASP A 260 -21.03 21.70 -3.44
CA ASP A 260 -21.81 21.00 -2.43
C ASP A 260 -21.72 19.46 -2.60
N GLU A 261 -21.92 18.96 -3.82
CA GLU A 261 -22.13 17.54 -4.07
C GLU A 261 -20.83 16.79 -4.44
N ILE A 262 -19.87 17.42 -5.15
CA ILE A 262 -18.71 16.75 -5.69
C ILE A 262 -17.42 17.13 -4.98
N ALA A 263 -17.18 18.43 -4.76
CA ALA A 263 -15.89 18.90 -4.27
C ALA A 263 -15.45 18.29 -2.93
N PRO A 264 -16.34 17.97 -1.97
CA PRO A 264 -15.94 17.32 -0.72
C PRO A 264 -15.50 15.85 -0.89
N LEU A 265 -15.93 15.21 -1.98
CA LEU A 265 -15.73 13.78 -2.22
C LEU A 265 -14.69 13.47 -3.31
N LEU A 266 -14.31 14.46 -4.13
CA LEU A 266 -13.44 14.26 -5.28
C LEU A 266 -12.11 14.98 -5.12
N THR A 267 -11.02 14.21 -5.22
CA THR A 267 -9.67 14.74 -5.40
C THR A 267 -9.10 14.24 -6.73
N ILE A 268 -8.57 15.15 -7.55
CA ILE A 268 -7.86 14.78 -8.78
C ILE A 268 -6.42 15.25 -8.67
N MET A 269 -5.49 14.34 -8.90
CA MET A 269 -4.05 14.55 -8.88
C MET A 269 -3.48 14.52 -10.30
N ASP A 270 -2.64 15.48 -10.65
CA ASP A 270 -1.75 15.35 -11.80
C ASP A 270 -0.58 14.46 -11.36
N SER A 271 -0.46 13.26 -11.93
CA SER A 271 0.43 12.22 -11.44
C SER A 271 1.60 11.90 -12.38
N VAL A 272 1.98 12.85 -13.24
CA VAL A 272 3.15 12.67 -14.10
C VAL A 272 4.42 12.53 -13.26
N GLY A 273 5.03 11.34 -13.32
CA GLY A 273 6.27 11.02 -12.58
C GLY A 273 6.07 10.56 -11.13
N THR A 274 4.81 10.45 -10.66
CA THR A 274 4.48 9.92 -9.34
C THR A 274 4.86 8.44 -9.22
N SER A 275 5.31 8.04 -8.03
CA SER A 275 5.60 6.66 -7.68
C SER A 275 4.41 5.98 -6.96
N VAL A 276 4.42 4.64 -6.94
CA VAL A 276 3.40 3.88 -6.22
C VAL A 276 3.54 4.04 -4.70
N GLU A 277 4.74 4.33 -4.20
CA GLU A 277 5.03 4.63 -2.81
C GLU A 277 4.36 5.95 -2.38
N GLU A 278 4.42 6.99 -3.22
CA GLU A 278 3.72 8.26 -2.99
C GLU A 278 2.20 8.09 -2.96
N VAL A 279 1.66 7.19 -3.80
CA VAL A 279 0.23 6.82 -3.78
C VAL A 279 -0.15 6.12 -2.47
N ASP A 280 0.71 5.21 -1.97
CA ASP A 280 0.51 4.52 -0.69
C ASP A 280 0.53 5.50 0.49
N GLU A 281 1.50 6.41 0.50
CA GLU A 281 1.59 7.45 1.53
C GLU A 281 0.36 8.35 1.54
N TYR A 282 -0.08 8.77 0.35
CA TYR A 282 -1.31 9.55 0.23
C TYR A 282 -2.54 8.80 0.77
N ALA A 283 -2.67 7.50 0.43
CA ALA A 283 -3.76 6.66 0.91
C ALA A 283 -3.78 6.52 2.44
N LYS A 284 -2.61 6.37 3.07
CA LYS A 284 -2.47 6.30 4.54
C LYS A 284 -2.92 7.59 5.23
N LEU A 285 -2.53 8.74 4.68
CA LEU A 285 -2.80 10.05 5.28
C LEU A 285 -4.24 10.50 5.07
N ASN A 286 -4.80 10.32 3.86
CA ASN A 286 -6.08 10.89 3.47
C ASN A 286 -7.25 9.91 3.53
N LYS A 287 -6.98 8.61 3.62
CA LYS A 287 -7.97 7.52 3.74
C LYS A 287 -9.14 7.64 2.76
N PRO A 288 -8.87 7.67 1.44
CA PRO A 288 -9.93 7.64 0.45
C PRO A 288 -10.66 6.29 0.48
N ASP A 289 -11.88 6.25 -0.03
CA ASP A 289 -12.60 4.99 -0.19
C ASP A 289 -12.17 4.28 -1.49
N ILE A 290 -11.97 5.07 -2.55
CA ILE A 290 -11.67 4.55 -3.89
C ILE A 290 -10.57 5.37 -4.56
N MET A 291 -9.64 4.70 -5.22
CA MET A 291 -8.59 5.33 -6.01
C MET A 291 -8.59 4.81 -7.45
N PHE A 292 -8.55 5.72 -8.41
CA PHE A 292 -8.30 5.43 -9.83
C PHE A 292 -6.87 5.81 -10.18
N CYS A 293 -6.08 4.87 -10.71
CA CYS A 293 -4.70 5.08 -11.16
C CYS A 293 -4.64 4.99 -12.69
N ASP A 294 -4.78 6.12 -13.38
CA ASP A 294 -4.88 6.19 -14.86
C ASP A 294 -3.58 6.79 -15.46
N GLN A 295 -2.72 6.08 -16.06
CA GLN A 295 -2.44 4.67 -16.28
C GLN A 295 -1.42 4.16 -15.24
N LEU A 296 -1.75 3.12 -14.47
CA LEU A 296 -0.83 2.57 -13.47
C LEU A 296 0.50 2.11 -14.09
N ASP A 297 0.50 1.65 -15.33
CA ASP A 297 1.70 1.21 -16.06
C ASP A 297 2.81 2.28 -16.16
N LYS A 298 2.45 3.56 -16.01
CA LYS A 298 3.38 4.70 -16.10
C LYS A 298 3.90 5.18 -14.75
N PHE A 299 3.35 4.65 -13.65
CA PHE A 299 3.83 5.01 -12.33
C PHE A 299 5.23 4.45 -12.11
N ARG A 300 6.02 5.18 -11.34
CA ARG A 300 7.34 4.74 -10.91
C ARG A 300 7.20 3.78 -9.74
N ILE A 301 8.19 2.94 -9.59
CA ILE A 301 8.37 2.06 -8.43
C ILE A 301 9.86 2.02 -8.10
N ALA A 302 10.20 2.05 -6.81
CA ALA A 302 11.58 1.91 -6.36
C ALA A 302 12.14 0.52 -6.69
N GLY A 303 13.44 0.45 -6.96
CA GLY A 303 14.15 -0.79 -7.26
C GLY A 303 14.84 -0.78 -8.61
N GLU A 304 15.74 -1.75 -8.80
CA GLU A 304 16.43 -1.99 -10.08
C GLU A 304 15.77 -3.17 -10.78
N PHE A 305 15.28 -2.95 -11.99
CA PHE A 305 14.59 -3.96 -12.79
C PHE A 305 15.35 -4.18 -14.09
N ASN A 306 15.72 -5.44 -14.35
CA ASN A 306 16.41 -5.78 -15.59
C ASN A 306 15.46 -5.80 -16.80
N ARG A 307 14.15 -5.95 -16.55
CA ARG A 307 13.11 -6.08 -17.59
C ARG A 307 11.88 -5.26 -17.25
N GLY A 308 11.26 -4.70 -18.27
CA GLY A 308 10.06 -3.87 -18.11
C GLY A 308 8.85 -4.65 -17.60
N ASP A 309 8.73 -5.94 -17.93
CA ASP A 309 7.65 -6.80 -17.44
C ASP A 309 7.78 -7.14 -15.95
N GLU A 310 9.01 -7.26 -15.43
CA GLU A 310 9.28 -7.40 -13.98
C GLU A 310 8.84 -6.14 -13.24
N ARG A 311 9.25 -4.97 -13.71
CA ARG A 311 8.83 -3.68 -13.14
C ARG A 311 7.30 -3.57 -13.07
N LEU A 312 6.63 -3.88 -14.17
CA LEU A 312 5.17 -3.81 -14.22
C LEU A 312 4.52 -4.81 -13.26
N LYS A 313 5.02 -6.03 -13.18
CA LYS A 313 4.54 -7.02 -12.21
C LYS A 313 4.62 -6.46 -10.78
N GLU A 314 5.79 -5.95 -10.38
CA GLU A 314 5.98 -5.38 -9.04
C GLU A 314 5.09 -4.16 -8.79
N THR A 315 4.86 -3.30 -9.80
CA THR A 315 3.91 -2.17 -9.72
C THR A 315 2.50 -2.66 -9.35
N TYR A 316 2.03 -3.75 -9.97
CA TYR A 316 0.69 -4.30 -9.68
C TYR A 316 0.62 -5.07 -8.36
N VAL A 317 1.69 -5.77 -7.98
CA VAL A 317 1.83 -6.35 -6.62
C VAL A 317 1.72 -5.26 -5.57
N TYR A 318 2.45 -4.15 -5.74
CA TYR A 318 2.42 -3.03 -4.80
C TYR A 318 1.03 -2.35 -4.76
N ALA A 319 0.37 -2.18 -5.92
CA ALA A 319 -1.00 -1.65 -5.97
C ALA A 319 -1.99 -2.56 -5.21
N ARG A 320 -1.83 -3.89 -5.31
CA ARG A 320 -2.59 -4.86 -4.52
C ARG A 320 -2.35 -4.70 -3.02
N GLU A 321 -1.11 -4.48 -2.62
CA GLU A 321 -0.75 -4.23 -1.23
C GLU A 321 -1.34 -2.92 -0.72
N ILE A 322 -1.31 -1.84 -1.52
CA ILE A 322 -1.96 -0.56 -1.20
C ILE A 322 -3.44 -0.79 -0.90
N ALA A 323 -4.15 -1.50 -1.79
CA ALA A 323 -5.57 -1.81 -1.62
C ALA A 323 -5.82 -2.50 -0.28
N LYS A 324 -5.11 -3.59 0.00
CA LYS A 324 -5.29 -4.39 1.22
C LYS A 324 -4.90 -3.66 2.50
N ARG A 325 -3.71 -3.03 2.53
CA ARG A 325 -3.20 -2.35 3.72
C ARG A 325 -4.06 -1.16 4.13
N ASN A 326 -4.48 -0.37 3.14
CA ASN A 326 -5.24 0.84 3.40
C ASN A 326 -6.75 0.62 3.39
N LYS A 327 -7.23 -0.61 3.12
CA LYS A 327 -8.65 -0.95 2.99
C LYS A 327 -9.37 -0.02 2.00
N VAL A 328 -8.76 0.21 0.85
CA VAL A 328 -9.24 1.07 -0.24
C VAL A 328 -9.50 0.22 -1.48
N LEU A 329 -10.53 0.56 -2.27
CA LEU A 329 -10.68 0.01 -3.60
C LEU A 329 -9.74 0.71 -4.57
N VAL A 330 -8.89 -0.06 -5.26
CA VAL A 330 -7.98 0.47 -6.28
C VAL A 330 -8.44 0.04 -7.67
N TRP A 331 -8.68 0.99 -8.55
CA TRP A 331 -8.86 0.78 -9.98
C TRP A 331 -7.58 1.11 -10.73
N ALA A 332 -6.90 0.09 -11.21
CA ALA A 332 -5.74 0.23 -12.08
C ALA A 332 -6.20 0.31 -13.55
N VAL A 333 -5.71 1.31 -14.26
CA VAL A 333 -6.06 1.49 -15.66
C VAL A 333 -4.87 1.12 -16.54
N SER A 334 -5.09 0.26 -17.52
CA SER A 334 -4.07 -0.29 -18.42
C SER A 334 -4.48 -0.16 -19.89
N GLN A 335 -3.54 -0.37 -20.80
CA GLN A 335 -3.82 -0.43 -22.22
C GLN A 335 -3.94 -1.88 -22.72
N ALA A 336 -4.72 -2.05 -23.78
CA ALA A 336 -4.77 -3.29 -24.51
C ALA A 336 -3.75 -3.27 -25.67
N ASN A 337 -3.18 -4.44 -25.99
CA ASN A 337 -2.30 -4.63 -27.14
C ASN A 337 -3.08 -4.64 -28.47
N TYR A 338 -2.37 -4.83 -29.58
CA TYR A 338 -2.96 -4.81 -30.91
C TYR A 338 -3.98 -5.94 -31.15
N GLU A 339 -3.89 -7.06 -30.46
CA GLU A 339 -4.82 -8.20 -30.60
C GLU A 339 -6.27 -7.82 -30.25
N ALA A 340 -6.46 -6.78 -29.41
CA ALA A 340 -7.77 -6.25 -29.04
C ALA A 340 -8.37 -5.27 -30.07
N HIS A 341 -7.68 -5.01 -31.20
CA HIS A 341 -8.19 -4.08 -32.22
C HIS A 341 -9.42 -4.66 -32.94
N ASP A 342 -10.47 -3.85 -33.03
CA ASP A 342 -11.73 -4.19 -33.70
C ASP A 342 -12.37 -5.49 -33.17
N ARG A 343 -12.36 -5.69 -31.83
CA ARG A 343 -12.97 -6.85 -31.20
C ARG A 343 -14.07 -6.44 -30.23
N GLN A 344 -15.12 -7.25 -30.22
CA GLN A 344 -16.17 -7.16 -29.21
C GLN A 344 -15.67 -7.71 -27.89
N TRP A 345 -15.25 -8.98 -27.86
CA TRP A 345 -14.66 -9.61 -26.70
C TRP A 345 -13.17 -9.34 -26.64
N ILE A 346 -12.73 -8.74 -25.53
CA ILE A 346 -11.32 -8.62 -25.17
C ILE A 346 -11.09 -9.21 -23.79
N ASP A 347 -10.11 -10.05 -23.64
CA ASP A 347 -9.76 -10.67 -22.37
C ASP A 347 -8.40 -10.21 -21.84
N TYR A 348 -8.12 -10.53 -20.59
CA TYR A 348 -6.90 -10.07 -19.92
C TYR A 348 -5.60 -10.48 -20.60
N SER A 349 -5.60 -11.52 -21.47
CA SER A 349 -4.41 -11.90 -22.25
C SER A 349 -4.04 -10.85 -23.30
N MET A 350 -4.98 -9.97 -23.62
CA MET A 350 -4.78 -8.85 -24.55
C MET A 350 -4.34 -7.56 -23.88
N MET A 351 -4.02 -7.58 -22.56
CA MET A 351 -3.37 -6.43 -21.91
C MET A 351 -1.94 -6.27 -22.42
N ASP A 352 -1.49 -5.02 -22.52
CA ASP A 352 -0.15 -4.68 -22.97
C ASP A 352 0.91 -5.02 -21.90
N ASN A 353 2.09 -5.45 -22.35
CA ASN A 353 3.35 -5.61 -21.61
C ASN A 353 3.40 -6.59 -20.41
N SER A 354 2.33 -7.20 -19.93
CA SER A 354 2.41 -8.22 -18.89
C SER A 354 1.11 -9.02 -18.75
N ARG A 355 1.01 -10.09 -19.53
CA ARG A 355 -0.21 -10.90 -19.61
C ARG A 355 -0.58 -11.60 -18.30
N THR A 356 0.41 -12.10 -17.57
CA THR A 356 0.21 -12.88 -16.35
C THR A 356 0.46 -12.09 -15.07
N GLY A 357 1.44 -11.18 -15.07
CA GLY A 357 1.84 -10.44 -13.87
C GLY A 357 0.74 -9.51 -13.36
N LYS A 358 0.13 -8.70 -14.25
CA LYS A 358 -0.99 -7.81 -13.90
C LYS A 358 -2.25 -8.61 -13.51
N ALA A 359 -2.60 -9.60 -14.36
CA ALA A 359 -3.80 -10.37 -14.16
C ALA A 359 -3.78 -11.21 -12.87
N GLY A 360 -2.62 -11.64 -12.41
CA GLY A 360 -2.46 -12.39 -11.17
C GLY A 360 -3.01 -11.66 -9.96
N GLU A 361 -2.79 -10.36 -9.89
CA GLU A 361 -3.06 -9.53 -8.72
C GLU A 361 -4.52 -9.04 -8.63
N ALA A 362 -5.21 -8.89 -9.76
CA ALA A 362 -6.57 -8.34 -9.78
C ALA A 362 -7.63 -9.29 -9.24
N ASP A 363 -8.66 -8.74 -8.61
CA ASP A 363 -9.89 -9.45 -8.23
C ASP A 363 -10.89 -9.46 -9.38
N ILE A 364 -11.01 -8.34 -10.10
CA ILE A 364 -11.82 -8.20 -11.30
C ILE A 364 -11.01 -7.55 -12.42
N ILE A 365 -11.24 -7.99 -13.66
CA ILE A 365 -10.66 -7.36 -14.85
C ILE A 365 -11.78 -7.11 -15.85
N ILE A 366 -11.97 -5.83 -16.17
CA ILE A 366 -12.95 -5.36 -17.13
C ILE A 366 -12.23 -4.82 -18.38
N GLY A 367 -12.50 -5.43 -19.52
CA GLY A 367 -12.05 -4.97 -20.81
C GLY A 367 -13.15 -4.19 -21.55
N ILE A 368 -12.81 -3.14 -22.28
CA ILE A 368 -13.76 -2.40 -23.11
C ILE A 368 -13.42 -2.63 -24.57
N GLY A 369 -14.21 -3.48 -25.20
CA GLY A 369 -14.15 -3.76 -26.64
C GLY A 369 -14.90 -2.71 -27.46
N LYS A 370 -14.43 -2.49 -28.68
CA LYS A 370 -15.06 -1.60 -29.66
C LYS A 370 -14.86 -2.18 -31.05
N THR A 371 -15.92 -2.22 -31.84
CA THR A 371 -15.88 -2.66 -33.25
C THR A 371 -16.47 -1.59 -34.15
N GLY A 372 -16.02 -1.58 -35.41
CA GLY A 372 -16.55 -0.74 -36.45
C GLY A 372 -16.18 0.75 -36.34
N SER A 373 -16.57 1.50 -37.36
CA SER A 373 -16.28 2.95 -37.48
C SER A 373 -17.50 3.77 -37.91
N SER A 374 -18.68 3.14 -38.11
CA SER A 374 -19.92 3.89 -38.40
C SER A 374 -20.36 4.70 -37.17
N GLU A 375 -21.14 5.76 -37.36
CA GLU A 375 -21.64 6.60 -36.25
C GLU A 375 -22.36 5.77 -35.20
N VAL A 376 -23.19 4.81 -35.60
CA VAL A 376 -23.94 3.93 -34.68
C VAL A 376 -23.00 2.97 -33.94
N GLU A 377 -22.06 2.32 -34.63
CA GLU A 377 -21.09 1.42 -34.02
C GLU A 377 -20.13 2.18 -33.10
N ASN A 378 -19.89 3.46 -33.37
CA ASN A 378 -19.03 4.30 -32.55
C ASN A 378 -19.62 4.61 -31.15
N THR A 379 -20.92 4.41 -30.96
CA THR A 379 -21.58 4.57 -29.65
C THR A 379 -21.70 3.26 -28.89
N VAL A 380 -21.51 2.10 -29.51
CA VAL A 380 -21.59 0.79 -28.83
C VAL A 380 -20.26 0.45 -28.18
N ARG A 381 -20.32 -0.05 -26.95
CA ARG A 381 -19.17 -0.60 -26.22
C ARG A 381 -19.51 -1.98 -25.70
N HIS A 382 -18.50 -2.84 -25.75
CA HIS A 382 -18.58 -4.21 -25.26
C HIS A 382 -17.80 -4.30 -23.96
N ILE A 383 -18.49 -4.40 -22.83
CA ILE A 383 -17.89 -4.46 -21.51
C ILE A 383 -17.69 -5.93 -21.16
N CYS A 384 -16.44 -6.35 -21.14
CA CYS A 384 -16.02 -7.74 -21.00
C CYS A 384 -15.47 -7.99 -19.60
N ILE A 385 -16.16 -8.78 -18.78
CA ILE A 385 -15.66 -9.24 -17.49
C ILE A 385 -14.84 -10.49 -17.75
N SER A 386 -13.52 -10.29 -17.92
CA SER A 386 -12.60 -11.35 -18.36
C SER A 386 -11.92 -12.08 -17.20
N LYS A 387 -11.96 -11.51 -15.99
CA LYS A 387 -11.57 -12.15 -14.74
C LYS A 387 -12.48 -11.64 -13.63
N ASN A 388 -12.92 -12.53 -12.76
CA ASN A 388 -13.73 -12.18 -11.60
C ASN A 388 -13.55 -13.25 -10.51
N LYS A 389 -12.93 -12.88 -9.41
CA LYS A 389 -12.72 -13.73 -8.22
C LYS A 389 -13.86 -13.60 -7.21
N LEU A 390 -14.78 -12.63 -7.39
CA LEU A 390 -15.83 -12.31 -6.41
C LEU A 390 -16.94 -13.35 -6.45
N ASN A 391 -17.53 -13.57 -7.63
CA ASN A 391 -18.59 -14.55 -7.82
C ASN A 391 -18.39 -15.50 -9.01
N GLY A 392 -17.23 -15.37 -9.68
CA GLY A 392 -16.87 -16.28 -10.80
C GLY A 392 -17.56 -15.99 -12.13
N TYR A 393 -18.40 -14.95 -12.25
CA TYR A 393 -19.04 -14.60 -13.52
C TYR A 393 -18.01 -14.09 -14.53
N HIS A 394 -18.04 -14.67 -15.73
CA HIS A 394 -17.29 -14.23 -16.90
C HIS A 394 -18.26 -14.03 -18.06
N GLY A 395 -18.28 -12.84 -18.64
CA GLY A 395 -19.24 -12.54 -19.68
C GLY A 395 -19.02 -11.16 -20.30
N MET A 396 -19.86 -10.85 -21.26
CA MET A 396 -19.85 -9.58 -21.98
C MET A 396 -21.24 -8.97 -21.96
N VAL A 397 -21.30 -7.68 -21.69
CA VAL A 397 -22.50 -6.88 -21.80
C VAL A 397 -22.31 -5.79 -22.85
N HIS A 398 -23.40 -5.39 -23.49
CA HIS A 398 -23.38 -4.37 -24.53
C HIS A 398 -23.96 -3.08 -23.98
N GLY A 399 -23.12 -2.06 -23.86
CA GLY A 399 -23.53 -0.73 -23.43
C GLY A 399 -23.47 0.28 -24.57
N GLN A 400 -24.19 1.36 -24.41
CA GLN A 400 -24.08 2.55 -25.27
C GLN A 400 -23.38 3.66 -24.50
N ILE A 401 -22.53 4.40 -25.19
CA ILE A 401 -21.84 5.57 -24.64
C ILE A 401 -22.42 6.85 -25.27
N ASP A 402 -22.84 7.79 -24.42
CA ASP A 402 -22.99 9.18 -24.83
C ASP A 402 -21.66 9.91 -24.55
N ILE A 403 -20.92 10.17 -25.63
CA ILE A 403 -19.56 10.75 -25.55
C ILE A 403 -19.64 12.20 -25.05
N ASP A 404 -20.70 12.93 -25.42
CA ASP A 404 -20.87 14.35 -25.09
C ASP A 404 -21.19 14.56 -23.60
N ARG A 405 -21.91 13.62 -23.00
CA ARG A 405 -22.24 13.61 -21.55
C ARG A 405 -21.28 12.77 -20.72
N GLY A 406 -20.50 11.89 -21.34
CA GLY A 406 -19.58 10.97 -20.64
C GLY A 406 -20.30 9.91 -19.81
N ILE A 407 -21.46 9.44 -20.25
CA ILE A 407 -22.27 8.42 -19.55
C ILE A 407 -22.43 7.15 -20.37
N TYR A 408 -22.71 6.06 -19.68
CA TYR A 408 -23.00 4.74 -20.25
C TYR A 408 -24.41 4.32 -19.88
N TYR A 409 -25.08 3.67 -20.84
CA TYR A 409 -26.44 3.13 -20.70
C TYR A 409 -26.45 1.63 -20.90
#